data_90406d9e700a38e82ea643286240b38b
#
_entry.id   90406d9e700a38e82ea643286240b38b
#
_cell.length_a   1.000
_cell.length_b   1.000
_cell.length_c   1.000
_cell.angle_alpha   90.00
_cell.angle_beta   90.00
_cell.angle_gamma   90.00
#
_symmetry.space_group_name_H-M   'P 1'
#
loop_
_entity.id
_entity.type
_entity.pdbx_description
1 polymer ?
#
loop_
_entity_poly.entity_id
_entity_poly.type
_entity_poly.pdbx_seq_one_letter_code
_entity_poly.pdbx_strand_id
1 'polypeptide(L)'
;MSAIKETIDISRTPEEVFSYVTDPTHLPEWQESAVRVRRLSEEPIAVGSKVSVTRRMGRRETTMTMQVIELDPPRSWHVHGIDGPVRGDVQGRIEPIDDGTHSRLTLAVDFEGHGIGKVLVPLVVRPHVRKEMPEDELTLKGILEAGAAR
;
A
#
# COMPACT_ATOMS: atom_id res chain seq x y z
N MET A 1 2.09 -18.87 -3.99
CA MET A 1 2.00 -17.97 -5.17
C MET A 1 2.98 -16.81 -4.97
N SER A 2 3.54 -16.31 -6.06
CA SER A 2 4.46 -15.19 -5.98
C SER A 2 3.73 -13.88 -5.76
N ALA A 3 4.41 -12.91 -5.13
CA ALA A 3 3.86 -11.59 -4.91
C ALA A 3 3.54 -10.89 -6.23
N ILE A 4 2.53 -10.04 -6.19
CA ILE A 4 2.18 -9.16 -7.31
C ILE A 4 3.06 -7.93 -7.20
N LYS A 5 3.89 -7.68 -8.20
CA LYS A 5 4.85 -6.56 -8.20
C LYS A 5 4.55 -5.57 -9.29
N GLU A 6 4.63 -4.29 -8.93
CA GLU A 6 4.51 -3.18 -9.87
C GLU A 6 5.57 -2.13 -9.54
N THR A 7 6.14 -1.53 -10.57
CA THR A 7 7.19 -0.51 -10.43
C THR A 7 6.79 0.73 -11.23
N ILE A 8 7.01 1.90 -10.62
CA ILE A 8 6.71 3.18 -11.28
C ILE A 8 7.78 4.22 -10.92
N ASP A 9 8.13 5.06 -11.89
CA ASP A 9 9.06 6.17 -11.67
C ASP A 9 8.26 7.44 -11.42
N ILE A 10 8.63 8.17 -10.38
CA ILE A 10 7.93 9.37 -9.92
C ILE A 10 8.93 10.54 -9.86
N SER A 11 8.57 11.69 -10.43
CA SER A 11 9.41 12.89 -10.48
C SER A 11 9.38 13.64 -9.14
N ARG A 12 9.71 12.94 -8.08
CA ARG A 12 9.83 13.48 -6.71
C ARG A 12 10.95 12.74 -5.99
N THR A 13 11.51 13.37 -4.96
CA THR A 13 12.59 12.74 -4.19
C THR A 13 12.10 11.53 -3.40
N PRO A 14 12.99 10.58 -3.05
CA PRO A 14 12.60 9.45 -2.21
C PRO A 14 11.93 9.86 -0.90
N GLU A 15 12.40 10.93 -0.27
CA GLU A 15 11.84 11.43 0.97
C GLU A 15 10.38 11.88 0.80
N GLU A 16 10.09 12.59 -0.28
CA GLU A 16 8.73 13.04 -0.59
C GLU A 16 7.80 11.86 -0.87
N VAL A 17 8.27 10.91 -1.67
CA VAL A 17 7.48 9.72 -2.01
C VAL A 17 7.21 8.87 -0.76
N PHE A 18 8.26 8.61 0.01
CA PHE A 18 8.16 7.82 1.23
C PHE A 18 7.18 8.43 2.23
N SER A 19 7.33 9.71 2.49
CA SER A 19 6.50 10.44 3.45
C SER A 19 5.01 10.37 3.10
N TYR A 20 4.68 10.48 1.83
CA TYR A 20 3.29 10.41 1.37
C TYR A 20 2.74 8.99 1.40
N VAL A 21 3.49 8.05 0.83
CA VAL A 21 3.05 6.66 0.63
C VAL A 21 2.88 5.90 1.95
N THR A 22 3.71 6.22 2.95
CA THR A 22 3.63 5.53 4.24
C THR A 22 2.63 6.15 5.22
N ASP A 23 2.03 7.28 4.87
CA ASP A 23 0.95 7.84 5.67
C ASP A 23 -0.36 7.13 5.31
N PRO A 24 -0.91 6.30 6.20
CA PRO A 24 -2.08 5.50 5.86
C PRO A 24 -3.33 6.34 5.58
N THR A 25 -3.40 7.57 6.08
CA THR A 25 -4.53 8.44 5.83
C THR A 25 -4.64 8.87 4.36
N HIS A 26 -3.56 8.72 3.59
CA HIS A 26 -3.55 9.01 2.15
C HIS A 26 -4.08 7.85 1.30
N LEU A 27 -4.21 6.64 1.86
CA LEU A 27 -4.59 5.46 1.07
C LEU A 27 -5.85 5.68 0.22
N PRO A 28 -6.94 6.25 0.76
CA PRO A 28 -8.13 6.47 -0.07
C PRO A 28 -7.92 7.46 -1.22
N GLU A 29 -6.86 8.25 -1.16
CA GLU A 29 -6.57 9.25 -2.20
C GLU A 29 -6.00 8.62 -3.46
N TRP A 30 -5.28 7.51 -3.34
CA TRP A 30 -4.63 6.88 -4.49
C TRP A 30 -4.97 5.41 -4.70
N GLN A 31 -5.59 4.74 -3.73
CA GLN A 31 -6.06 3.36 -3.88
C GLN A 31 -7.58 3.33 -3.95
N GLU A 32 -8.10 2.98 -5.11
CA GLU A 32 -9.55 3.00 -5.35
C GLU A 32 -10.33 2.12 -4.38
N SER A 33 -9.80 0.94 -4.05
CA SER A 33 -10.50 0.01 -3.17
C SER A 33 -10.45 0.42 -1.69
N ALA A 34 -9.53 1.28 -1.29
CA ALA A 34 -9.41 1.71 0.11
C ALA A 34 -10.45 2.78 0.40
N VAL A 35 -11.59 2.38 0.97
CA VAL A 35 -12.72 3.29 1.20
C VAL A 35 -12.70 3.94 2.57
N ARG A 36 -12.01 3.34 3.53
CA ARG A 36 -11.93 3.88 4.89
C ARG A 36 -10.64 3.43 5.57
N VAL A 37 -9.98 4.37 6.25
CA VAL A 37 -8.76 4.10 7.00
C VAL A 37 -8.91 4.71 8.39
N ARG A 38 -8.52 3.97 9.42
CA ARG A 38 -8.57 4.44 10.80
C ARG A 38 -7.26 4.10 11.51
N ARG A 39 -6.61 5.10 12.07
CA ARG A 39 -5.41 4.89 12.88
C ARG A 39 -5.81 4.23 14.20
N LEU A 40 -5.08 3.19 14.58
CA LEU A 40 -5.26 2.49 15.87
C LEU A 40 -4.11 2.78 16.83
N SER A 41 -3.04 3.38 16.33
CA SER A 41 -1.86 3.75 17.13
C SER A 41 -1.60 5.24 16.98
N GLU A 42 -0.89 5.81 17.95
CA GLU A 42 -0.53 7.22 17.93
C GLU A 42 0.53 7.53 16.89
N GLU A 43 0.60 8.79 16.48
CA GLU A 43 1.67 9.27 15.61
C GLU A 43 2.94 9.54 16.40
N PRO A 44 4.12 9.50 15.74
CA PRO A 44 4.32 9.15 14.32
C PRO A 44 4.25 7.66 14.08
N ILE A 45 4.10 7.29 12.81
CA ILE A 45 4.09 5.88 12.43
C ILE A 45 5.45 5.25 12.73
N ALA A 46 5.45 4.05 13.27
CA ALA A 46 6.65 3.34 13.69
C ALA A 46 6.42 1.84 13.58
N VAL A 47 7.48 1.06 13.74
CA VAL A 47 7.35 -0.40 13.82
C VAL A 47 6.41 -0.74 14.97
N GLY A 48 5.42 -1.60 14.70
CA GLY A 48 4.38 -1.97 15.64
C GLY A 48 3.11 -1.16 15.53
N SER A 49 3.13 -0.02 14.82
CA SER A 49 1.92 0.79 14.61
C SER A 49 0.86 0.00 13.85
N LYS A 50 -0.40 0.22 14.21
CA LYS A 50 -1.54 -0.47 13.62
C LYS A 50 -2.50 0.51 12.97
N VAL A 51 -3.11 0.07 11.87
CA VAL A 51 -4.11 0.84 11.15
C VAL A 51 -5.19 -0.12 10.65
N SER A 52 -6.45 0.32 10.71
CA SER A 52 -7.59 -0.43 10.17
C SER A 52 -7.85 0.09 8.76
N VAL A 53 -7.91 -0.79 7.79
CA VAL A 53 -8.19 -0.45 6.40
C VAL A 53 -9.42 -1.23 5.95
N THR A 54 -10.43 -0.52 5.47
CA THR A 54 -11.62 -1.12 4.87
C THR A 54 -11.51 -0.99 3.36
N ARG A 55 -11.61 -2.12 2.68
CA ARG A 55 -11.54 -2.18 1.22
C ARG A 55 -12.86 -2.66 0.64
N ARG A 56 -13.22 -2.09 -0.49
CA ARG A 56 -14.38 -2.52 -1.26
C ARG A 56 -13.93 -3.13 -2.57
N MET A 57 -14.37 -4.36 -2.82
CA MET A 57 -14.13 -5.07 -4.08
C MET A 57 -15.49 -5.57 -4.57
N GLY A 58 -15.99 -4.94 -5.63
CA GLY A 58 -17.36 -5.17 -6.08
C GLY A 58 -18.36 -4.67 -5.04
N ARG A 59 -19.21 -5.56 -4.55
CA ARG A 59 -20.19 -5.24 -3.50
C ARG A 59 -19.75 -5.62 -2.10
N ARG A 60 -18.55 -6.22 -1.99
CA ARG A 60 -18.04 -6.71 -0.70
C ARG A 60 -17.10 -5.70 -0.09
N GLU A 61 -17.35 -5.37 1.17
CA GLU A 61 -16.40 -4.61 1.99
C GLU A 61 -15.74 -5.55 3.00
N THR A 62 -14.42 -5.40 3.15
CA THR A 62 -13.64 -6.20 4.08
C THR A 62 -12.73 -5.26 4.86
N THR A 63 -12.70 -5.41 6.18
CA THR A 63 -11.84 -4.62 7.05
C THR A 63 -10.71 -5.50 7.57
N MET A 64 -9.50 -4.95 7.57
CA MET A 64 -8.32 -5.65 8.02
C MET A 64 -7.46 -4.70 8.84
N THR A 65 -6.87 -5.23 9.92
CA THR A 65 -5.86 -4.49 10.70
C THR A 65 -4.50 -4.77 10.08
N MET A 66 -3.81 -3.70 9.70
CA MET A 66 -2.43 -3.76 9.20
C MET A 66 -1.48 -3.33 10.30
N GLN A 67 -0.35 -4.02 10.40
CA GLN A 67 0.69 -3.67 11.35
C GLN A 67 2.00 -3.40 10.63
N VAL A 68 2.68 -2.33 11.01
CA VAL A 68 4.00 -2.01 10.48
C VAL A 68 5.02 -2.96 11.07
N ILE A 69 5.67 -3.75 10.23
CA ILE A 69 6.69 -4.73 10.63
C ILE A 69 8.09 -4.15 10.48
N GLU A 70 8.30 -3.36 9.44
CA GLU A 70 9.59 -2.77 9.13
C GLU A 70 9.40 -1.38 8.56
N LEU A 71 10.28 -0.45 8.94
CA LEU A 71 10.22 0.93 8.46
C LEU A 71 11.66 1.46 8.37
N ASP A 72 12.12 1.71 7.16
CA ASP A 72 13.47 2.21 6.88
C ASP A 72 13.40 3.43 5.96
N PRO A 73 13.10 4.63 6.51
CA PRO A 73 12.97 5.84 5.70
C PRO A 73 14.30 6.24 5.07
N PRO A 74 14.31 6.71 3.83
CA PRO A 74 13.21 6.80 2.88
C PRO A 74 13.21 5.65 1.87
N ARG A 75 13.72 4.47 2.25
CA ARG A 75 14.05 3.38 1.32
C ARG A 75 13.03 2.28 1.25
N SER A 76 12.45 1.88 2.39
CA SER A 76 11.57 0.71 2.38
C SER A 76 10.65 0.67 3.58
N TRP A 77 9.58 -0.11 3.42
CA TRP A 77 8.65 -0.42 4.51
C TRP A 77 8.01 -1.78 4.26
N HIS A 78 7.52 -2.40 5.34
CA HIS A 78 6.80 -3.66 5.27
C HIS A 78 5.62 -3.59 6.24
N VAL A 79 4.42 -3.82 5.74
CA VAL A 79 3.21 -3.90 6.56
C VAL A 79 2.50 -5.22 6.28
N HIS A 80 1.83 -5.74 7.30
CA HIS A 80 1.22 -7.06 7.22
C HIS A 80 -0.15 -7.05 7.92
N GLY A 81 -1.14 -7.69 7.29
CA GLY A 81 -2.46 -7.87 7.88
C GLY A 81 -2.44 -8.91 8.99
N ILE A 82 -3.01 -8.58 10.13
CA ILE A 82 -2.97 -9.45 11.32
C ILE A 82 -4.34 -10.04 11.69
N ASP A 83 -5.40 -9.64 11.02
CA ASP A 83 -6.74 -10.17 11.26
C ASP A 83 -7.58 -10.16 9.98
N GLY A 84 -8.76 -10.71 10.09
CA GLY A 84 -9.70 -10.78 8.98
C GLY A 84 -9.47 -11.99 8.07
N PRO A 85 -10.41 -12.26 7.13
CA PRO A 85 -10.30 -13.42 6.24
C PRO A 85 -9.28 -13.22 5.13
N VAL A 86 -8.98 -11.98 4.74
CA VAL A 86 -8.01 -11.65 3.70
C VAL A 86 -6.91 -10.80 4.34
N ARG A 87 -5.70 -11.36 4.45
CA ARG A 87 -4.57 -10.66 5.08
C ARG A 87 -3.53 -10.31 4.03
N GLY A 88 -3.40 -9.02 3.77
CA GLY A 88 -2.43 -8.51 2.82
C GLY A 88 -1.05 -8.41 3.43
N ASP A 89 -0.03 -8.56 2.59
CA ASP A 89 1.36 -8.33 2.94
C ASP A 89 1.92 -7.37 1.90
N VAL A 90 2.38 -6.20 2.34
CA VAL A 90 2.85 -5.16 1.42
C VAL A 90 4.27 -4.79 1.76
N GLN A 91 5.15 -4.92 0.77
CA GLN A 91 6.52 -4.45 0.87
C GLN A 91 6.72 -3.36 -0.18
N GLY A 92 7.22 -2.22 0.26
CA GLY A 92 7.54 -1.11 -0.62
C GLY A 92 9.02 -0.83 -0.61
N ARG A 93 9.56 -0.46 -1.76
CA ARG A 93 10.96 -0.07 -1.91
C ARG A 93 11.04 1.16 -2.79
N ILE A 94 11.86 2.12 -2.38
CA ILE A 94 12.09 3.34 -3.13
C ILE A 94 13.58 3.45 -3.41
N GLU A 95 13.92 3.56 -4.69
CA GLU A 95 15.29 3.76 -5.14
C GLU A 95 15.43 5.16 -5.72
N PRO A 96 16.49 5.91 -5.34
CA PRO A 96 16.74 7.20 -5.98
C PRO A 96 17.21 6.97 -7.41
N ILE A 97 16.71 7.80 -8.33
CA ILE A 97 17.16 7.84 -9.72
C ILE A 97 17.40 9.29 -10.12
N ASP A 98 18.09 9.52 -11.22
CA ASP A 98 18.39 10.87 -11.73
C ASP A 98 19.02 11.77 -10.65
N ASP A 99 20.11 11.29 -10.04
CA ASP A 99 20.86 11.99 -8.98
C ASP A 99 19.99 12.32 -7.76
N GLY A 100 18.99 11.49 -7.48
CA GLY A 100 18.12 11.64 -6.31
C GLY A 100 16.97 12.61 -6.47
N THR A 101 16.77 13.17 -7.66
CA THR A 101 15.65 14.07 -7.94
C THR A 101 14.36 13.33 -8.24
N HIS A 102 14.48 12.05 -8.59
CA HIS A 102 13.36 11.17 -8.94
C HIS A 102 13.44 9.89 -8.12
N SER A 103 12.35 9.17 -8.09
CA SER A 103 12.24 7.92 -7.32
C SER A 103 11.68 6.80 -8.19
N ARG A 104 12.20 5.60 -7.96
CA ARG A 104 11.61 4.37 -8.50
C ARG A 104 10.95 3.63 -7.35
N LEU A 105 9.63 3.56 -7.39
CA LEU A 105 8.84 2.88 -6.37
C LEU A 105 8.46 1.48 -6.86
N THR A 106 8.79 0.47 -6.07
CA THR A 106 8.35 -0.91 -6.32
C THR A 106 7.47 -1.35 -5.16
N LEU A 107 6.27 -1.81 -5.49
CA LEU A 107 5.35 -2.40 -4.53
C LEU A 107 5.25 -3.89 -4.81
N ALA A 108 5.39 -4.70 -3.77
CA ALA A 108 5.19 -6.14 -3.82
C ALA A 108 4.07 -6.49 -2.84
N VAL A 109 2.99 -7.04 -3.36
CA VAL A 109 1.80 -7.34 -2.57
C VAL A 109 1.47 -8.82 -2.66
N ASP A 110 1.26 -9.44 -1.52
CA ASP A 110 0.81 -10.83 -1.45
C ASP A 110 -0.35 -10.93 -0.46
N PHE A 111 -1.02 -12.06 -0.43
CA PHE A 111 -2.21 -12.25 0.38
C PHE A 111 -2.24 -13.63 1.01
N GLU A 112 -2.73 -13.68 2.24
CA GLU A 112 -2.98 -14.91 2.96
C GLU A 112 -4.47 -15.01 3.27
N GLY A 113 -5.10 -16.13 2.92
CA GLY A 113 -6.51 -16.37 3.17
C GLY A 113 -6.75 -17.19 4.42
N HIS A 114 -7.71 -16.78 5.22
CA HIS A 114 -8.16 -17.48 6.43
C HIS A 114 -9.67 -17.71 6.32
N GLY A 115 -10.11 -18.94 6.60
CA GLY A 115 -11.52 -19.28 6.46
C GLY A 115 -12.00 -19.05 5.03
N ILE A 116 -13.03 -18.22 4.85
CA ILE A 116 -13.56 -17.87 3.52
C ILE A 116 -12.50 -17.20 2.64
N GLY A 117 -11.51 -16.56 3.26
CA GLY A 117 -10.43 -15.92 2.54
C GLY A 117 -9.61 -16.89 1.69
N LYS A 118 -9.58 -18.19 2.02
CA LYS A 118 -8.91 -19.22 1.21
C LYS A 118 -9.52 -19.34 -0.18
N VAL A 119 -10.79 -19.00 -0.32
CA VAL A 119 -11.49 -18.96 -1.60
C VAL A 119 -11.42 -17.57 -2.22
N LEU A 120 -11.60 -16.53 -1.41
CA LEU A 120 -11.63 -15.15 -1.91
C LEU A 120 -10.29 -14.68 -2.46
N VAL A 121 -9.17 -15.07 -1.85
CA VAL A 121 -7.87 -14.62 -2.30
C VAL A 121 -7.58 -15.01 -3.75
N PRO A 122 -7.61 -16.30 -4.15
CA PRO A 122 -7.29 -16.65 -5.53
C PRO A 122 -8.37 -16.25 -6.55
N LEU A 123 -9.63 -16.23 -6.16
CA LEU A 123 -10.73 -16.01 -7.10
C LEU A 123 -11.16 -14.56 -7.24
N VAL A 124 -11.01 -13.75 -6.20
CA VAL A 124 -11.51 -12.37 -6.17
C VAL A 124 -10.39 -11.38 -5.94
N VAL A 125 -9.61 -11.56 -4.87
CA VAL A 125 -8.65 -10.55 -4.42
C VAL A 125 -7.48 -10.40 -5.39
N ARG A 126 -6.80 -11.49 -5.71
CA ARG A 126 -5.62 -11.43 -6.58
C ARG A 126 -5.92 -10.90 -8.00
N PRO A 127 -6.98 -11.35 -8.67
CA PRO A 127 -7.32 -10.77 -9.98
C PRO A 127 -7.66 -9.28 -9.90
N HIS A 128 -8.38 -8.88 -8.86
CA HIS A 128 -8.74 -7.47 -8.66
C HIS A 128 -7.49 -6.60 -8.45
N VAL A 129 -6.58 -7.05 -7.58
CA VAL A 129 -5.36 -6.31 -7.26
C VAL A 129 -4.44 -6.20 -8.47
N ARG A 130 -4.31 -7.27 -9.27
CA ARG A 130 -3.51 -7.22 -10.50
C ARG A 130 -3.99 -6.16 -11.46
N LYS A 131 -5.30 -5.95 -11.53
CA LYS A 131 -5.89 -4.92 -12.38
C LYS A 131 -5.74 -3.53 -11.77
N GLU A 132 -5.96 -3.40 -10.47
CA GLU A 132 -6.00 -2.13 -9.77
C GLU A 132 -4.61 -1.52 -9.55
N MET A 133 -3.60 -2.32 -9.20
CA MET A 133 -2.28 -1.80 -8.82
C MET A 133 -1.65 -0.86 -9.84
N PRO A 134 -1.60 -1.17 -11.14
CA PRO A 134 -1.01 -0.24 -12.10
C PRO A 134 -1.77 1.09 -12.18
N GLU A 135 -3.10 1.04 -12.07
CA GLU A 135 -3.94 2.24 -12.09
C GLU A 135 -3.73 3.08 -10.84
N ASP A 136 -3.65 2.43 -9.68
CA ASP A 136 -3.41 3.11 -8.40
C ASP A 136 -2.03 3.77 -8.39
N GLU A 137 -1.01 3.13 -8.95
CA GLU A 137 0.32 3.72 -9.03
C GLU A 137 0.34 4.93 -9.95
N LEU A 138 -0.41 4.91 -11.05
CA LEU A 138 -0.54 6.08 -11.92
C LEU A 138 -1.25 7.23 -11.21
N THR A 139 -2.26 6.94 -10.41
CA THR A 139 -2.95 7.94 -9.60
C THR A 139 -1.98 8.55 -8.58
N LEU A 140 -1.21 7.71 -7.88
CA LEU A 140 -0.19 8.15 -6.93
C LEU A 140 0.83 9.07 -7.60
N LYS A 141 1.35 8.67 -8.75
CA LYS A 141 2.30 9.47 -9.52
C LYS A 141 1.72 10.84 -9.86
N GLY A 142 0.47 10.88 -10.33
CA GLY A 142 -0.19 12.13 -10.66
C GLY A 142 -0.32 13.07 -9.47
N ILE A 143 -0.72 12.54 -8.33
CA ILE A 143 -0.86 13.32 -7.09
C ILE A 143 0.49 13.89 -6.64
N LEU A 144 1.52 13.05 -6.59
CA LEU A 144 2.84 13.48 -6.13
C LEU A 144 3.48 14.49 -7.08
N GLU A 145 3.38 14.27 -8.39
CA GLU A 145 3.96 15.18 -9.37
C GLU A 145 3.21 16.51 -9.46
N ALA A 146 1.98 16.55 -9.01
CA ALA A 146 1.23 17.80 -8.87
C ALA A 146 1.59 18.58 -7.60
N GLY A 147 2.47 18.06 -6.74
CA GLY A 147 2.94 18.74 -5.54
C GLY A 147 2.15 18.44 -4.27
N ALA A 148 1.31 17.40 -4.26
CA ALA A 148 0.49 17.06 -3.09
C ALA A 148 1.30 16.51 -1.91
N ALA A 149 2.57 16.17 -2.13
CA ALA A 149 3.47 15.63 -1.11
C ALA A 149 4.01 16.66 -0.12
N ARG A 150 3.64 17.90 -0.27
CA ARG A 150 4.11 19.00 0.58
C ARG A 150 3.42 19.02 1.96
#